data_24dd1771d3e0331c4fe811c621129096
#
_entry.id   24dd1771d3e0331c4fe811c621129096
#
_cell.length_a   1.000
_cell.length_b   1.000
_cell.length_c   1.000
_cell.angle_alpha   90.00
_cell.angle_beta   90.00
_cell.angle_gamma   90.00
#
_symmetry.space_group_name_H-M   'P 1'
#
loop_
_entity.id
_entity.type
_entity.pdbx_description
1 polymer ?
#
loop_
_entity_poly.entity_id
_entity_poly.type
_entity_poly.pdbx_seq_one_letter_code
_entity_poly.pdbx_strand_id
1 'polypeptide(L)'
;HAVPPLYWTENKNIRWKIPLPGKGHSTPVVWDDRIFLTTAIPFGDELDPIYSTAPGTHGGVPVTHRHRFVVIAINRRSGEIVWQKTIREELPHEGGYYTGSLASHSVVTDGKSVFAFFGSYGLYRLTRDGQVQWERDLGRMQTKHGHGEGSSPVLHEDVLIVNWDHEGHSFLVGFDKTTG
;
A
#
# COMPACT_ATOMS: atom_id res chain seq x y z
N HIS A 1 -13.83 -12.71 24.85
CA HIS A 1 -12.40 -12.86 24.56
C HIS A 1 -12.23 -13.92 23.47
N ALA A 2 -11.49 -13.59 22.40
CA ALA A 2 -11.14 -14.58 21.39
C ALA A 2 -10.01 -15.47 21.94
N VAL A 3 -10.14 -16.76 21.76
CA VAL A 3 -9.07 -17.73 22.07
C VAL A 3 -8.50 -18.17 20.72
N PRO A 4 -7.38 -17.59 20.26
CA PRO A 4 -6.77 -17.97 19.00
C PRO A 4 -6.19 -19.39 19.13
N PRO A 5 -6.18 -20.18 18.04
CA PRO A 5 -5.54 -21.47 18.04
C PRO A 5 -4.02 -21.32 18.25
N LEU A 6 -3.42 -22.20 19.05
CA LEU A 6 -1.98 -22.25 19.29
C LEU A 6 -1.21 -22.94 18.15
N TYR A 7 -1.90 -23.76 17.35
CA TYR A 7 -1.33 -24.52 16.26
C TYR A 7 -2.20 -24.39 15.02
N TRP A 8 -1.58 -24.16 13.86
CA TRP A 8 -2.24 -24.14 12.55
C TRP A 8 -1.34 -24.77 11.49
N THR A 9 -1.97 -25.34 10.49
CA THR A 9 -1.35 -25.83 9.26
C THR A 9 -2.24 -25.40 8.10
N GLU A 10 -1.83 -25.63 6.86
CA GLU A 10 -2.66 -25.29 5.69
C GLU A 10 -4.08 -25.90 5.74
N ASN A 11 -4.25 -27.02 6.43
CA ASN A 11 -5.52 -27.75 6.54
C ASN A 11 -6.15 -27.70 7.95
N LYS A 12 -5.56 -26.97 8.90
CA LYS A 12 -6.04 -26.89 10.27
C LYS A 12 -5.98 -25.48 10.80
N ASN A 13 -7.12 -24.99 11.30
CA ASN A 13 -7.27 -23.66 11.87
C ASN A 13 -7.03 -22.50 10.87
N ILE A 14 -7.00 -22.78 9.56
CA ILE A 14 -7.03 -21.82 8.48
C ILE A 14 -8.42 -21.86 7.85
N ARG A 15 -9.11 -20.72 7.82
CA ARG A 15 -10.45 -20.65 7.24
C ARG A 15 -10.40 -20.64 5.72
N TRP A 16 -9.51 -19.87 5.15
CA TRP A 16 -9.29 -19.72 3.72
C TRP A 16 -7.87 -19.20 3.44
N LYS A 17 -7.40 -19.43 2.26
CA LYS A 17 -6.14 -18.92 1.69
C LYS A 17 -6.39 -18.57 0.23
N ILE A 18 -6.02 -17.38 -0.17
CA ILE A 18 -6.18 -16.91 -1.55
C ILE A 18 -4.87 -16.34 -2.08
N PRO A 19 -4.58 -16.48 -3.38
CA PRO A 19 -3.50 -15.76 -4.02
C PRO A 19 -3.89 -14.29 -4.15
N LEU A 20 -2.91 -13.40 -3.97
CA LEU A 20 -3.07 -11.98 -4.23
C LEU A 20 -2.19 -11.58 -5.41
N PRO A 21 -2.66 -10.69 -6.30
CA PRO A 21 -1.86 -10.23 -7.43
C PRO A 21 -0.76 -9.28 -6.97
N GLY A 22 0.40 -9.30 -7.65
CA GLY A 22 1.49 -8.38 -7.43
C GLY A 22 2.26 -8.60 -6.13
N LYS A 23 2.90 -7.55 -5.62
CA LYS A 23 3.68 -7.56 -4.40
C LYS A 23 3.26 -6.41 -3.49
N GLY A 24 2.91 -6.72 -2.24
CA GLY A 24 2.54 -5.75 -1.21
C GLY A 24 2.91 -6.25 0.18
N HIS A 25 3.38 -5.34 1.03
CA HIS A 25 3.73 -5.62 2.42
C HIS A 25 2.83 -4.84 3.41
N SER A 26 1.74 -4.27 2.91
CA SER A 26 0.75 -3.60 3.75
C SER A 26 0.15 -4.57 4.77
N THR A 27 -0.04 -4.11 5.99
CA THR A 27 -0.81 -4.85 6.98
C THR A 27 -2.28 -4.88 6.57
N PRO A 28 -2.93 -6.06 6.48
CA PRO A 28 -4.35 -6.13 6.22
C PRO A 28 -5.16 -5.44 7.33
N VAL A 29 -6.05 -4.54 6.97
CA VAL A 29 -6.92 -3.81 7.91
C VAL A 29 -8.33 -4.37 7.82
N VAL A 30 -8.87 -4.77 8.96
CA VAL A 30 -10.20 -5.40 9.07
C VAL A 30 -11.22 -4.41 9.58
N TRP A 31 -12.33 -4.28 8.87
CA TRP A 31 -13.51 -3.55 9.33
C TRP A 31 -14.79 -4.33 8.96
N ASP A 32 -15.55 -4.72 9.95
CA ASP A 32 -16.75 -5.56 9.81
C ASP A 32 -16.51 -6.84 8.99
N ASP A 33 -17.12 -6.93 7.80
CA ASP A 33 -17.05 -8.04 6.88
C ASP A 33 -15.97 -7.86 5.79
N ARG A 34 -15.16 -6.81 5.85
CA ARG A 34 -14.14 -6.47 4.86
C ARG A 34 -12.74 -6.53 5.44
N ILE A 35 -11.80 -6.89 4.57
CA ILE A 35 -10.36 -6.76 4.77
C ILE A 35 -9.83 -5.90 3.64
N PHE A 36 -9.08 -4.84 3.96
CA PHE A 36 -8.47 -3.95 2.98
C PHE A 36 -6.96 -4.08 3.02
N LEU A 37 -6.33 -4.04 1.85
CA LEU A 37 -4.88 -4.06 1.69
C LEU A 37 -4.46 -3.39 0.37
N THR A 38 -3.15 -3.14 0.24
CA THR A 38 -2.56 -2.58 -0.97
C THR A 38 -1.62 -3.55 -1.64
N THR A 39 -1.47 -3.42 -2.96
CA THR A 39 -0.47 -4.16 -3.75
C THR A 39 0.00 -3.33 -4.94
N ALA A 40 1.18 -3.64 -5.44
CA ALA A 40 1.72 -3.09 -6.69
C ALA A 40 1.92 -4.23 -7.68
N ILE A 41 1.33 -4.09 -8.87
CA ILE A 41 1.29 -5.13 -9.90
C ILE A 41 2.09 -4.65 -11.11
N PRO A 42 3.20 -5.31 -11.47
CA PRO A 42 3.91 -4.98 -12.71
C PRO A 42 3.05 -5.28 -13.94
N PHE A 43 3.15 -4.46 -14.98
CA PHE A 43 2.45 -4.66 -16.23
C PHE A 43 3.20 -4.02 -17.42
N GLY A 44 2.80 -4.40 -18.64
CA GLY A 44 3.39 -3.93 -19.89
C GLY A 44 4.68 -4.65 -20.24
N ASP A 45 5.37 -4.11 -21.23
CA ASP A 45 6.65 -4.65 -21.71
C ASP A 45 7.77 -4.42 -20.68
N GLU A 46 8.80 -5.26 -20.75
CA GLU A 46 10.02 -5.07 -19.96
C GLU A 46 10.77 -3.84 -20.47
N LEU A 47 11.20 -3.01 -19.56
CA LEU A 47 11.92 -1.76 -19.80
C LEU A 47 13.36 -1.86 -19.30
N ASP A 48 14.21 -0.94 -19.72
CA ASP A 48 15.55 -0.80 -19.17
C ASP A 48 15.49 -0.64 -17.64
N PRO A 49 16.37 -1.33 -16.90
CA PRO A 49 16.30 -1.39 -15.45
C PRO A 49 16.60 -0.03 -14.80
N ILE A 50 15.69 0.43 -13.93
CA ILE A 50 15.85 1.64 -13.11
C ILE A 50 16.25 1.21 -11.71
N TYR A 51 17.48 1.54 -11.33
CA TYR A 51 18.00 1.32 -9.97
C TYR A 51 17.83 2.57 -9.12
N SER A 52 17.80 2.41 -7.81
CA SER A 52 17.97 3.56 -6.92
C SER A 52 19.40 4.12 -7.06
N THR A 53 19.48 5.45 -7.13
CA THR A 53 20.76 6.19 -7.16
C THR A 53 21.15 6.73 -5.78
N ALA A 54 20.44 6.34 -4.73
CA ALA A 54 20.70 6.79 -3.36
C ALA A 54 22.11 6.36 -2.91
N PRO A 55 22.85 7.22 -2.19
CA PRO A 55 24.18 6.87 -1.68
C PRO A 55 24.14 5.62 -0.81
N GLY A 56 25.07 4.70 -1.04
CA GLY A 56 25.19 3.45 -0.28
C GLY A 56 24.16 2.39 -0.63
N THR A 57 23.47 2.52 -1.77
CA THR A 57 22.53 1.50 -2.26
C THR A 57 23.20 0.13 -2.37
N HIS A 58 22.55 -0.88 -1.79
CA HIS A 58 22.96 -2.29 -1.84
C HIS A 58 21.73 -3.21 -1.82
N GLY A 59 21.83 -4.41 -2.36
CA GLY A 59 20.71 -5.35 -2.42
C GLY A 59 19.51 -4.83 -3.22
N GLY A 60 19.75 -3.86 -4.11
CA GLY A 60 18.71 -3.21 -4.88
C GLY A 60 18.14 -4.12 -5.96
N VAL A 61 16.81 -4.09 -6.09
CA VAL A 61 16.05 -4.70 -7.18
C VAL A 61 15.57 -3.57 -8.09
N PRO A 62 15.94 -3.59 -9.39
CA PRO A 62 15.52 -2.54 -10.30
C PRO A 62 14.02 -2.62 -10.60
N VAL A 63 13.49 -1.49 -11.02
CA VAL A 63 12.20 -1.44 -11.70
C VAL A 63 12.42 -1.69 -13.19
N THR A 64 11.74 -2.70 -13.72
CA THR A 64 11.77 -3.07 -15.14
C THR A 64 10.41 -3.00 -15.81
N HIS A 65 9.37 -2.61 -15.09
CA HIS A 65 7.99 -2.53 -15.60
C HIS A 65 7.25 -1.32 -15.03
N ARG A 66 6.27 -0.85 -15.75
CA ARG A 66 5.24 0.01 -15.17
C ARG A 66 4.45 -0.78 -14.11
N HIS A 67 3.91 -0.07 -13.12
CA HIS A 67 3.15 -0.70 -12.04
C HIS A 67 1.75 -0.11 -11.93
N ARG A 68 0.78 -0.98 -11.65
CA ARG A 68 -0.54 -0.62 -11.14
C ARG A 68 -0.49 -0.62 -9.63
N PHE A 69 -0.82 0.52 -9.04
CA PHE A 69 -1.02 0.67 -7.60
C PHE A 69 -2.47 0.37 -7.30
N VAL A 70 -2.71 -0.62 -6.45
CA VAL A 70 -4.02 -1.25 -6.33
C VAL A 70 -4.44 -1.35 -4.87
N VAL A 71 -5.69 -0.99 -4.60
CA VAL A 71 -6.38 -1.29 -3.34
C VAL A 71 -7.29 -2.49 -3.55
N ILE A 72 -7.30 -3.42 -2.61
CA ILE A 72 -8.10 -4.64 -2.66
C ILE A 72 -9.00 -4.71 -1.43
N ALA A 73 -10.26 -5.05 -1.63
CA ALA A 73 -11.18 -5.42 -0.57
C ALA A 73 -11.58 -6.89 -0.69
N ILE A 74 -11.45 -7.61 0.42
CA ILE A 74 -11.71 -9.03 0.53
C ILE A 74 -12.85 -9.26 1.51
N ASN A 75 -13.75 -10.20 1.22
CA ASN A 75 -14.72 -10.66 2.17
C ASN A 75 -14.04 -11.47 3.27
N ARG A 76 -14.14 -11.01 4.52
CA ARG A 76 -13.49 -11.63 5.67
C ARG A 76 -13.93 -13.07 5.93
N ARG A 77 -15.16 -13.43 5.56
CA ARG A 77 -15.71 -14.76 5.82
C ARG A 77 -15.32 -15.78 4.76
N SER A 78 -15.45 -15.39 3.48
CA SER A 78 -15.21 -16.30 2.34
C SER A 78 -13.79 -16.23 1.80
N GLY A 79 -13.07 -15.13 1.96
CA GLY A 79 -11.79 -14.88 1.32
C GLY A 79 -11.91 -14.38 -0.12
N GLU A 80 -13.12 -14.20 -0.65
CA GLU A 80 -13.33 -13.71 -2.01
C GLU A 80 -12.96 -12.24 -2.13
N ILE A 81 -12.31 -11.88 -3.24
CA ILE A 81 -12.08 -10.48 -3.60
C ILE A 81 -13.42 -9.85 -3.97
N VAL A 82 -13.85 -8.87 -3.18
CA VAL A 82 -15.11 -8.13 -3.41
C VAL A 82 -14.92 -7.09 -4.49
N TRP A 83 -13.80 -6.37 -4.44
CA TRP A 83 -13.37 -5.46 -5.48
C TRP A 83 -11.85 -5.27 -5.44
N GLN A 84 -11.32 -4.90 -6.59
CA GLN A 84 -9.93 -4.53 -6.80
C GLN A 84 -9.92 -3.25 -7.62
N LYS A 85 -9.28 -2.20 -7.11
CA LYS A 85 -9.26 -0.90 -7.75
C LYS A 85 -7.83 -0.47 -8.04
N THR A 86 -7.48 -0.36 -9.33
CA THR A 86 -6.28 0.37 -9.75
C THR A 86 -6.54 1.85 -9.56
N ILE A 87 -5.72 2.51 -8.76
CA ILE A 87 -5.84 3.93 -8.45
C ILE A 87 -4.79 4.77 -9.18
N ARG A 88 -3.66 4.15 -9.56
CA ARG A 88 -2.60 4.80 -10.34
C ARG A 88 -1.87 3.78 -11.21
N GLU A 89 -1.45 4.20 -12.39
CA GLU A 89 -0.55 3.45 -13.26
C GLU A 89 0.68 4.33 -13.55
N GLU A 90 1.85 3.91 -13.11
CA GLU A 90 3.06 4.70 -13.26
C GLU A 90 4.30 3.82 -13.42
N LEU A 91 5.35 4.35 -14.04
CA LEU A 91 6.69 3.79 -13.96
C LEU A 91 7.34 4.30 -12.67
N PRO A 92 7.64 3.42 -11.71
CA PRO A 92 8.31 3.83 -10.48
C PRO A 92 9.64 4.54 -10.77
N HIS A 93 9.90 5.63 -10.03
CA HIS A 93 11.05 6.50 -10.29
C HIS A 93 12.38 5.91 -9.81
N GLU A 94 12.33 4.93 -8.88
CA GLU A 94 13.50 4.21 -8.41
C GLU A 94 13.17 2.76 -8.07
N GLY A 95 14.20 1.91 -8.07
CA GLY A 95 14.12 0.55 -7.54
C GLY A 95 14.02 0.53 -6.01
N GLY A 96 13.80 -0.64 -5.46
CA GLY A 96 13.71 -0.84 -4.02
C GLY A 96 14.64 -1.93 -3.52
N TYR A 97 14.51 -2.29 -2.26
CA TYR A 97 15.25 -3.39 -1.66
C TYR A 97 14.53 -4.73 -1.91
N TYR A 98 15.28 -5.84 -1.99
CA TYR A 98 14.70 -7.14 -2.36
C TYR A 98 13.60 -7.64 -1.39
N THR A 99 13.65 -7.23 -0.11
CA THR A 99 12.60 -7.53 0.88
C THR A 99 11.49 -6.48 0.92
N GLY A 100 11.61 -5.37 0.18
CA GLY A 100 10.63 -4.30 0.13
C GLY A 100 9.52 -4.53 -0.90
N SER A 101 8.57 -3.62 -0.95
CA SER A 101 7.55 -3.52 -2.01
C SER A 101 7.18 -2.07 -2.28
N LEU A 102 6.63 -1.80 -3.46
CA LEU A 102 6.06 -0.48 -3.82
C LEU A 102 4.69 -0.22 -3.16
N ALA A 103 4.20 -1.18 -2.35
CA ALA A 103 2.95 -1.11 -1.59
C ALA A 103 3.17 -1.62 -0.17
N SER A 104 4.08 -0.96 0.56
CA SER A 104 4.40 -1.31 1.95
C SER A 104 3.50 -0.60 2.97
N HIS A 105 2.91 0.53 2.58
CA HIS A 105 2.04 1.33 3.44
C HIS A 105 0.70 0.62 3.66
N SER A 106 0.27 0.57 4.92
CA SER A 106 -1.04 0.02 5.28
C SER A 106 -2.15 1.04 5.07
N VAL A 107 -3.33 0.59 4.71
CA VAL A 107 -4.51 1.46 4.66
C VAL A 107 -4.98 1.83 6.06
N VAL A 108 -5.79 2.88 6.17
CA VAL A 108 -6.62 3.15 7.35
C VAL A 108 -8.07 3.33 6.92
N THR A 109 -9.01 3.10 7.82
CA THR A 109 -10.45 3.19 7.51
C THR A 109 -11.25 3.63 8.74
N ASP A 110 -12.33 4.37 8.50
CA ASP A 110 -13.37 4.69 9.47
C ASP A 110 -14.66 3.87 9.24
N GLY A 111 -14.58 2.86 8.39
CA GLY A 111 -15.71 2.01 8.00
C GLY A 111 -16.56 2.56 6.85
N LYS A 112 -16.50 3.85 6.58
CA LYS A 112 -17.17 4.51 5.44
C LYS A 112 -16.21 4.78 4.29
N SER A 113 -14.99 5.17 4.64
CA SER A 113 -13.91 5.49 3.70
C SER A 113 -12.71 4.59 3.94
N VAL A 114 -11.95 4.35 2.88
CA VAL A 114 -10.65 3.69 2.91
C VAL A 114 -9.61 4.70 2.44
N PHE A 115 -8.58 4.93 3.23
CA PHE A 115 -7.48 5.82 2.89
C PHE A 115 -6.25 4.98 2.58
N ALA A 116 -5.79 5.08 1.36
CA ALA A 116 -4.64 4.33 0.86
C ALA A 116 -3.49 5.28 0.54
N PHE A 117 -2.33 5.02 1.11
CA PHE A 117 -1.12 5.78 0.85
C PHE A 117 -0.10 4.88 0.13
N PHE A 118 0.52 5.41 -0.90
CA PHE A 118 1.53 4.73 -1.69
C PHE A 118 2.82 5.58 -1.78
N GLY A 119 3.09 6.38 -0.75
CA GLY A 119 4.26 7.23 -0.73
C GLY A 119 4.33 8.17 -1.93
N SER A 120 5.39 8.08 -2.69
CA SER A 120 5.61 8.85 -3.93
C SER A 120 4.54 8.67 -5.01
N TYR A 121 3.63 7.70 -4.84
CA TYR A 121 2.58 7.40 -5.83
C TYR A 121 1.20 7.84 -5.35
N GLY A 122 1.15 8.64 -4.29
CA GLY A 122 -0.02 9.40 -3.87
C GLY A 122 -0.76 8.87 -2.65
N LEU A 123 -1.66 9.73 -2.18
CA LEU A 123 -2.61 9.49 -1.11
C LEU A 123 -4.03 9.56 -1.67
N TYR A 124 -4.86 8.58 -1.34
CA TYR A 124 -6.19 8.41 -1.93
C TYR A 124 -7.24 8.16 -0.86
N ARG A 125 -8.39 8.76 -1.02
CA ARG A 125 -9.61 8.36 -0.32
C ARG A 125 -10.52 7.62 -1.28
N LEU A 126 -10.98 6.44 -0.86
CA LEU A 126 -11.98 5.68 -1.56
C LEU A 126 -13.23 5.52 -0.68
N THR A 127 -14.38 5.33 -1.30
CA THR A 127 -15.54 4.77 -0.58
C THR A 127 -15.24 3.33 -0.16
N ARG A 128 -16.06 2.78 0.75
CA ARG A 128 -15.99 1.37 1.12
C ARG A 128 -16.15 0.42 -0.10
N ASP A 129 -16.81 0.89 -1.16
CA ASP A 129 -17.05 0.13 -2.39
C ASP A 129 -16.01 0.40 -3.51
N GLY A 130 -14.91 1.09 -3.17
CA GLY A 130 -13.75 1.25 -4.03
C GLY A 130 -13.83 2.42 -5.03
N GLN A 131 -14.73 3.38 -4.85
CA GLN A 131 -14.79 4.58 -5.69
C GLN A 131 -13.86 5.66 -5.12
N VAL A 132 -12.93 6.14 -5.94
CA VAL A 132 -12.02 7.24 -5.56
C VAL A 132 -12.82 8.53 -5.38
N GLN A 133 -12.64 9.19 -4.24
CA GLN A 133 -13.31 10.44 -3.86
C GLN A 133 -12.37 11.64 -4.02
N TRP A 134 -11.12 11.48 -3.62
CA TRP A 134 -10.07 12.47 -3.82
C TRP A 134 -8.70 11.80 -3.84
N GLU A 135 -7.73 12.50 -4.39
CA GLU A 135 -6.32 12.13 -4.42
C GLU A 135 -5.42 13.31 -4.09
N ARG A 136 -4.22 13.03 -3.55
CA ARG A 136 -3.16 14.02 -3.31
C ARG A 136 -1.83 13.44 -3.74
N ASP A 137 -1.09 14.22 -4.51
CA ASP A 137 0.31 13.94 -4.84
C ASP A 137 1.20 14.79 -3.92
N LEU A 138 2.06 14.15 -3.15
CA LEU A 138 2.97 14.81 -2.22
C LEU A 138 4.38 14.98 -2.81
N GLY A 139 4.61 14.48 -4.01
CA GLY A 139 5.90 14.50 -4.69
C GLY A 139 6.60 13.14 -4.70
N ARG A 140 7.93 13.17 -4.71
CA ARG A 140 8.77 11.96 -4.75
C ARG A 140 9.70 11.92 -3.55
N MET A 141 9.71 10.79 -2.87
CA MET A 141 10.66 10.51 -1.79
C MET A 141 12.01 10.08 -2.38
N GLN A 142 13.07 10.37 -1.66
CA GLN A 142 14.41 9.81 -1.86
C GLN A 142 14.70 8.93 -0.66
N THR A 143 14.82 7.64 -0.86
CA THR A 143 14.96 6.72 0.25
C THR A 143 16.42 6.41 0.55
N LYS A 144 16.77 6.36 1.84
CA LYS A 144 18.12 6.03 2.26
C LYS A 144 18.53 4.64 1.77
N HIS A 145 19.68 4.55 1.15
CA HIS A 145 20.23 3.31 0.59
C HIS A 145 19.32 2.62 -0.44
N GLY A 146 18.28 3.30 -0.96
CA GLY A 146 17.33 2.69 -1.89
C GLY A 146 16.48 1.58 -1.26
N HIS A 147 16.22 1.63 0.04
CA HIS A 147 15.47 0.56 0.73
C HIS A 147 13.96 0.62 0.51
N GLY A 148 13.46 1.70 -0.07
CA GLY A 148 12.03 1.91 -0.33
C GLY A 148 11.32 2.69 0.77
N GLU A 149 10.09 3.04 0.50
CA GLU A 149 9.24 3.90 1.32
C GLU A 149 8.42 3.08 2.31
N GLY A 150 8.19 3.61 3.51
CA GLY A 150 7.49 2.84 4.54
C GLY A 150 6.95 3.68 5.67
N SER A 151 5.85 4.38 5.48
CA SER A 151 5.12 5.08 6.53
C SER A 151 3.62 4.95 6.27
N SER A 152 2.86 4.43 7.22
CA SER A 152 1.41 4.31 7.08
C SER A 152 0.71 5.55 7.62
N PRO A 153 -0.38 6.03 7.01
CA PRO A 153 -1.16 7.13 7.54
C PRO A 153 -1.84 6.75 8.84
N VAL A 154 -2.19 7.76 9.63
CA VAL A 154 -2.98 7.62 10.85
C VAL A 154 -4.24 8.47 10.71
N LEU A 155 -5.38 7.89 11.05
CA LEU A 155 -6.65 8.61 11.09
C LEU A 155 -7.04 8.88 12.54
N HIS A 156 -7.26 10.15 12.86
CA HIS A 156 -7.80 10.58 14.14
C HIS A 156 -8.95 11.55 13.90
N GLU A 157 -10.13 11.16 14.32
CA GLU A 157 -11.38 11.92 14.09
C GLU A 157 -11.56 12.28 12.59
N ASP A 158 -11.45 13.55 12.26
CA ASP A 158 -11.61 14.07 10.89
C ASP A 158 -10.27 14.40 10.22
N VAL A 159 -9.14 14.09 10.88
CA VAL A 159 -7.80 14.38 10.38
C VAL A 159 -7.07 13.10 9.98
N LEU A 160 -6.65 13.04 8.73
CA LEU A 160 -5.75 12.02 8.20
C LEU A 160 -4.32 12.56 8.25
N ILE A 161 -3.46 11.93 9.04
CA ILE A 161 -2.09 12.36 9.29
C ILE A 161 -1.13 11.49 8.47
N VAL A 162 -0.23 12.11 7.74
CA VAL A 162 0.82 11.46 6.96
C VAL A 162 2.18 11.95 7.43
N ASN A 163 3.05 11.01 7.74
CA ASN A 163 4.47 11.28 7.96
C ASN A 163 5.21 11.12 6.62
N TRP A 164 5.67 12.25 6.07
CA TRP A 164 6.47 12.32 4.86
C TRP A 164 7.94 12.44 5.25
N ASP A 165 8.58 11.30 5.49
CA ASP A 165 9.96 11.26 5.98
C ASP A 165 10.87 10.55 4.98
N HIS A 166 11.87 11.27 4.47
CA HIS A 166 12.84 10.80 3.50
C HIS A 166 14.14 11.63 3.57
N GLU A 167 15.13 11.36 2.73
CA GLU A 167 16.41 12.07 2.71
C GLU A 167 16.32 13.52 2.16
N GLY A 168 15.16 13.94 1.64
CA GLY A 168 14.88 15.32 1.24
C GLY A 168 14.21 16.13 2.34
N HIS A 169 13.24 16.97 1.96
CA HIS A 169 12.48 17.80 2.90
C HIS A 169 11.38 16.97 3.57
N SER A 170 11.59 16.58 4.82
CA SER A 170 10.64 15.81 5.62
C SER A 170 9.63 16.70 6.34
N PHE A 171 8.38 16.26 6.45
CA PHE A 171 7.31 16.95 7.17
C PHE A 171 6.24 15.99 7.67
N LEU A 172 5.46 16.46 8.64
CA LEU A 172 4.21 15.85 9.07
C LEU A 172 3.07 16.73 8.59
N VAL A 173 2.06 16.12 7.96
CA VAL A 173 0.91 16.87 7.41
C VAL A 173 -0.40 16.20 7.81
N GLY A 174 -1.40 17.03 8.15
CA GLY A 174 -2.77 16.63 8.38
C GLY A 174 -3.66 17.08 7.23
N PHE A 175 -4.49 16.16 6.74
CA PHE A 175 -5.52 16.41 5.74
C PHE A 175 -6.90 16.29 6.38
N ASP A 176 -7.84 17.16 6.03
CA ASP A 176 -9.24 16.90 6.28
C ASP A 176 -9.65 15.63 5.54
N LYS A 177 -10.15 14.62 6.25
CA LYS A 177 -10.45 13.31 5.66
C LYS A 177 -11.52 13.35 4.57
N THR A 178 -12.36 14.39 4.56
CA THR A 178 -13.48 14.53 3.61
C THR A 178 -13.05 15.23 2.33
N THR A 179 -12.28 16.29 2.46
CA THR A 179 -11.88 17.15 1.33
C THR A 179 -10.45 16.90 0.85
N GLY A 180 -9.64 16.25 1.65
CA GLY A 180 -8.23 16.02 1.39
C GLY A 180 -7.42 17.28 1.60
#